data_6989f0ec76e1380b5ce2c967a7cd2f60
#
_entry.id   6989f0ec76e1380b5ce2c967a7cd2f60
#
_cell.length_a   1.000
_cell.length_b   1.000
_cell.length_c   1.000
_cell.angle_alpha   90.00
_cell.angle_beta   90.00
_cell.angle_gamma   90.00
#
_symmetry.space_group_name_H-M   'P 1'
#
loop_
_entity.id
_entity.type
_entity.pdbx_description
1 polymer ?
#
loop_
_entity_poly.entity_id
_entity_poly.type
_entity_poly.pdbx_seq_one_letter_code
_entity_poly.pdbx_strand_id
1 'polypeptide(L)'
;HTWAELVVIGAGATVGPYTYLRPGTVIGASGKAGAFVEIKNAQLGEGSKVPHLSYVGDATIGVGTNIGAGTIFVNYDGVEKHHTTVGDQARVGSDNMLIGPVVIGDGAYTAAGSVVTEDVPAGAMAVGRARQRNILDWVLRKRPGTQSAQAAQRATQSDQSGHEKI
;
A
#
# COMPACT_ATOMS: atom_id res chain seq x y z
N HIS A 1 -18.68 -2.40 14.44
CA HIS A 1 -17.59 -3.36 14.21
C HIS A 1 -16.24 -2.65 14.05
N THR A 2 -15.93 -1.72 14.96
CA THR A 2 -14.64 -1.05 15.08
C THR A 2 -14.25 -1.09 16.54
N TRP A 3 -12.99 -1.36 16.83
CA TRP A 3 -12.45 -1.30 18.20
C TRP A 3 -11.46 -0.15 18.30
N ALA A 4 -11.60 0.69 19.31
CA ALA A 4 -10.72 1.81 19.58
C ALA A 4 -10.46 1.93 21.10
N GLU A 5 -9.20 2.04 21.50
CA GLU A 5 -8.79 2.11 22.89
C GLU A 5 -7.66 3.12 23.07
N LEU A 6 -7.84 4.07 24.00
CA LEU A 6 -6.84 5.10 24.32
C LEU A 6 -6.30 5.81 23.08
N VAL A 7 -7.22 6.32 22.24
CA VAL A 7 -6.94 6.96 20.95
C VAL A 7 -7.50 8.38 20.91
N VAL A 8 -6.96 9.21 20.03
CA VAL A 8 -7.49 10.54 19.71
C VAL A 8 -7.97 10.52 18.27
N ILE A 9 -9.22 10.93 18.04
CA ILE A 9 -9.81 11.01 16.69
C ILE A 9 -10.23 12.47 16.46
N GLY A 10 -9.59 13.12 15.50
CA GLY A 10 -9.80 14.52 15.17
C GLY A 10 -11.15 14.80 14.50
N ALA A 11 -11.51 16.07 14.46
CA ALA A 11 -12.78 16.52 13.88
C ALA A 11 -12.91 16.11 12.41
N GLY A 12 -14.07 15.58 12.03
CA GLY A 12 -14.35 15.14 10.66
C GLY A 12 -13.60 13.90 10.21
N ALA A 13 -12.81 13.27 11.08
CA ALA A 13 -12.13 12.01 10.75
C ALA A 13 -13.14 10.86 10.62
N THR A 14 -12.82 9.89 9.75
CA THR A 14 -13.64 8.71 9.53
C THR A 14 -12.88 7.43 9.90
N VAL A 15 -13.55 6.52 10.65
CA VAL A 15 -12.96 5.28 11.14
C VAL A 15 -13.89 4.12 10.84
N GLY A 16 -13.33 3.05 10.30
CA GLY A 16 -14.05 1.80 10.06
C GLY A 16 -14.64 1.63 8.66
N PRO A 17 -15.45 0.57 8.47
CA PRO A 17 -15.75 -0.49 9.44
C PRO A 17 -14.59 -1.47 9.64
N TYR A 18 -14.68 -2.32 10.69
CA TYR A 18 -13.69 -3.36 11.00
C TYR A 18 -12.26 -2.84 11.14
N THR A 19 -12.11 -1.71 11.82
CA THR A 19 -10.83 -1.06 12.11
C THR A 19 -10.44 -1.35 13.55
N TYR A 20 -9.17 -1.58 13.81
CA TYR A 20 -8.61 -1.72 15.15
C TYR A 20 -7.62 -0.59 15.44
N LEU A 21 -8.01 0.35 16.30
CA LEU A 21 -7.15 1.44 16.76
C LEU A 21 -6.66 1.12 18.18
N ARG A 22 -5.37 0.96 18.31
CA ARG A 22 -4.71 0.60 19.58
C ARG A 22 -4.15 1.83 20.28
N PRO A 23 -3.78 1.69 21.57
CA PRO A 23 -3.25 2.78 22.36
C PRO A 23 -2.12 3.56 21.66
N GLY A 24 -2.12 4.89 21.87
CA GLY A 24 -1.15 5.80 21.27
C GLY A 24 -1.47 6.20 19.83
N THR A 25 -2.62 5.79 19.28
CA THR A 25 -3.06 6.22 17.95
C THR A 25 -3.69 7.61 18.01
N VAL A 26 -3.24 8.51 17.13
CA VAL A 26 -3.82 9.83 16.89
C VAL A 26 -4.19 9.96 15.42
N ILE A 27 -5.47 10.25 15.14
CA ILE A 27 -5.94 10.54 13.78
C ILE A 27 -6.26 12.04 13.72
N GLY A 28 -5.54 12.78 12.87
CA GLY A 28 -5.75 14.21 12.67
C GLY A 28 -7.13 14.54 12.08
N ALA A 29 -7.47 15.82 12.06
CA ALA A 29 -8.72 16.29 11.49
C ALA A 29 -8.89 15.80 10.04
N SER A 30 -10.11 15.42 9.65
CA SER A 30 -10.45 14.90 8.32
C SER A 30 -9.64 13.66 7.90
N GLY A 31 -8.91 13.03 8.83
CA GLY A 31 -8.15 11.82 8.58
C GLY A 31 -9.02 10.58 8.37
N LYS A 32 -8.46 9.53 7.80
CA LYS A 32 -9.21 8.29 7.55
C LYS A 32 -8.41 7.06 7.94
N ALA A 33 -9.02 6.21 8.79
CA ALA A 33 -8.63 4.83 9.01
C ALA A 33 -9.77 3.94 8.52
N GLY A 34 -9.59 3.29 7.37
CA GLY A 34 -10.67 2.56 6.70
C GLY A 34 -10.75 1.09 7.06
N ALA A 35 -11.44 0.31 6.24
CA ALA A 35 -11.76 -1.08 6.54
C ALA A 35 -10.53 -1.98 6.65
N PHE A 36 -10.56 -2.86 7.67
CA PHE A 36 -9.51 -3.83 7.96
C PHE A 36 -8.12 -3.19 8.15
N VAL A 37 -8.10 -2.04 8.80
CA VAL A 37 -6.89 -1.30 9.15
C VAL A 37 -6.62 -1.47 10.64
N GLU A 38 -5.39 -1.81 10.98
CA GLU A 38 -4.90 -1.76 12.36
C GLU A 38 -3.86 -0.65 12.49
N ILE A 39 -4.02 0.21 13.51
CA ILE A 39 -3.08 1.29 13.82
C ILE A 39 -2.70 1.20 15.29
N LYS A 40 -1.39 1.29 15.58
CA LYS A 40 -0.85 1.23 16.93
C LYS A 40 0.27 2.26 17.09
N ASN A 41 0.21 3.06 18.17
CA ASN A 41 1.27 4.00 18.52
C ASN A 41 1.72 4.82 17.29
N ALA A 42 0.77 5.43 16.58
CA ALA A 42 1.04 6.15 15.35
C ALA A 42 0.20 7.43 15.25
N GLN A 43 0.75 8.41 14.55
CA GLN A 43 0.12 9.70 14.33
C GLN A 43 -0.16 9.88 12.84
N LEU A 44 -1.41 10.17 12.50
CA LEU A 44 -1.85 10.55 11.15
C LEU A 44 -2.13 12.05 11.13
N GLY A 45 -1.43 12.77 10.29
CA GLY A 45 -1.64 14.19 10.04
C GLY A 45 -3.02 14.49 9.46
N GLU A 46 -3.38 15.76 9.45
CA GLU A 46 -4.65 16.24 8.91
C GLU A 46 -4.87 15.75 7.46
N GLY A 47 -6.08 15.27 7.16
CA GLY A 47 -6.48 14.80 5.84
C GLY A 47 -5.77 13.52 5.35
N SER A 48 -4.90 12.93 6.17
CA SER A 48 -4.17 11.72 5.79
C SER A 48 -5.03 10.48 5.86
N LYS A 49 -4.73 9.50 5.00
CA LYS A 49 -5.60 8.34 4.78
C LYS A 49 -4.81 7.03 4.82
N VAL A 50 -5.32 6.09 5.61
CA VAL A 50 -4.97 4.67 5.60
C VAL A 50 -6.27 3.92 5.29
N PRO A 51 -6.67 3.81 4.01
CA PRO A 51 -8.05 3.47 3.68
C PRO A 51 -8.38 1.98 3.72
N HIS A 52 -7.41 1.07 3.56
CA HIS A 52 -7.72 -0.35 3.36
C HIS A 52 -6.59 -1.29 3.80
N LEU A 53 -6.97 -2.39 4.50
CA LEU A 53 -6.17 -3.63 4.62
C LEU A 53 -4.72 -3.42 5.07
N SER A 54 -4.46 -2.46 5.94
CA SER A 54 -3.09 -2.04 6.27
C SER A 54 -2.80 -2.19 7.76
N TYR A 55 -1.52 -2.40 8.09
CA TYR A 55 -0.99 -2.28 9.43
C TYR A 55 -0.05 -1.09 9.55
N VAL A 56 -0.31 -0.19 10.50
CA VAL A 56 0.53 0.97 10.80
C VAL A 56 0.94 0.90 12.27
N GLY A 57 2.19 0.57 12.52
CA GLY A 57 2.75 0.49 13.86
C GLY A 57 3.97 1.39 14.02
N ASP A 58 4.04 2.11 15.16
CA ASP A 58 5.16 2.96 15.54
C ASP A 58 5.55 3.93 14.40
N ALA A 59 4.61 4.81 14.00
CA ALA A 59 4.78 5.64 12.80
C ALA A 59 4.28 7.06 12.98
N THR A 60 4.85 7.97 12.19
CA THR A 60 4.34 9.32 11.97
C THR A 60 4.03 9.50 10.47
N ILE A 61 2.80 9.88 10.16
CA ILE A 61 2.33 10.13 8.79
C ILE A 61 1.94 11.61 8.70
N GLY A 62 2.53 12.33 7.80
CA GLY A 62 2.33 13.78 7.58
C GLY A 62 0.95 14.13 7.04
N VAL A 63 0.74 15.41 6.75
CA VAL A 63 -0.53 15.98 6.29
C VAL A 63 -0.85 15.54 4.86
N GLY A 64 -2.11 15.21 4.58
CA GLY A 64 -2.61 14.93 3.23
C GLY A 64 -1.99 13.69 2.54
N THR A 65 -1.30 12.86 3.30
CA THR A 65 -0.63 11.66 2.80
C THR A 65 -1.62 10.52 2.60
N ASN A 66 -1.39 9.70 1.59
CA ASN A 66 -2.19 8.52 1.32
C ASN A 66 -1.36 7.25 1.36
N ILE A 67 -1.76 6.33 2.22
CA ILE A 67 -1.17 4.99 2.32
C ILE A 67 -1.99 4.03 1.47
N GLY A 68 -1.34 3.39 0.50
CA GLY A 68 -1.98 2.41 -0.38
C GLY A 68 -2.47 1.17 0.35
N ALA A 69 -3.47 0.51 -0.21
CA ALA A 69 -4.06 -0.70 0.35
C ALA A 69 -3.02 -1.80 0.56
N GLY A 70 -3.12 -2.56 1.65
CA GLY A 70 -2.22 -3.67 1.93
C GLY A 70 -0.82 -3.26 2.38
N THR A 71 -0.61 -1.99 2.73
CA THR A 71 0.70 -1.52 3.21
C THR A 71 0.95 -1.99 4.64
N ILE A 72 2.14 -2.52 4.88
CA ILE A 72 2.61 -2.96 6.20
C ILE A 72 3.81 -2.11 6.63
N PHE A 73 3.68 -1.45 7.77
CA PHE A 73 4.81 -0.82 8.46
C PHE A 73 5.49 -1.89 9.30
N VAL A 74 6.61 -2.41 8.80
CA VAL A 74 7.38 -3.47 9.47
C VAL A 74 8.22 -2.81 10.56
N ASN A 75 7.63 -2.70 11.74
CA ASN A 75 8.16 -1.94 12.87
C ASN A 75 8.92 -2.79 13.90
N TYR A 76 9.05 -4.10 13.70
CA TYR A 76 9.70 -4.99 14.65
C TYR A 76 10.67 -5.95 13.94
N ASP A 77 11.91 -5.96 14.37
CA ASP A 77 13.00 -6.76 13.78
C ASP A 77 13.24 -8.09 14.49
N GLY A 78 12.41 -8.42 15.46
CA GLY A 78 12.57 -9.61 16.32
C GLY A 78 13.17 -9.29 17.69
N VAL A 79 13.76 -8.10 17.88
CA VAL A 79 14.36 -7.63 19.13
C VAL A 79 13.83 -6.25 19.50
N GLU A 80 13.92 -5.29 18.60
CA GLU A 80 13.56 -3.89 18.82
C GLU A 80 12.43 -3.41 17.92
N LYS A 81 11.80 -2.32 18.33
CA LYS A 81 10.80 -1.62 17.51
C LYS A 81 11.41 -0.38 16.91
N HIS A 82 11.12 -0.18 15.64
CA HIS A 82 11.62 0.91 14.82
C HIS A 82 10.49 1.81 14.37
N HIS A 83 10.77 3.11 14.33
CA HIS A 83 9.82 4.12 13.90
C HIS A 83 9.94 4.38 12.40
N THR A 84 8.81 4.50 11.72
CA THR A 84 8.74 4.90 10.31
C THR A 84 8.13 6.29 10.20
N THR A 85 8.73 7.17 9.42
CA THR A 85 8.18 8.49 9.13
C THR A 85 7.79 8.59 7.66
N VAL A 86 6.56 9.04 7.41
CA VAL A 86 6.08 9.38 6.07
C VAL A 86 5.72 10.86 6.08
N GLY A 87 6.33 11.63 5.22
CA GLY A 87 6.17 13.09 5.13
C GLY A 87 4.80 13.52 4.61
N ASP A 88 4.67 14.82 4.39
CA ASP A 88 3.45 15.46 3.90
C ASP A 88 3.21 15.14 2.43
N GLN A 89 1.93 15.03 2.03
CA GLN A 89 1.49 14.83 0.64
C GLN A 89 2.12 13.62 -0.07
N ALA A 90 2.72 12.69 0.67
CA ALA A 90 3.32 11.48 0.11
C ALA A 90 2.25 10.48 -0.38
N ARG A 91 2.63 9.63 -1.31
CA ARG A 91 1.76 8.58 -1.89
C ARG A 91 2.47 7.24 -1.81
N VAL A 92 2.17 6.48 -0.77
CA VAL A 92 2.66 5.10 -0.65
C VAL A 92 1.81 4.21 -1.53
N GLY A 93 2.45 3.45 -2.42
CA GLY A 93 1.77 2.50 -3.30
C GLY A 93 1.10 1.37 -2.54
N SER A 94 0.16 0.69 -3.17
CA SER A 94 -0.47 -0.49 -2.57
C SER A 94 0.50 -1.64 -2.42
N ASP A 95 0.26 -2.50 -1.42
CA ASP A 95 1.06 -3.70 -1.15
C ASP A 95 2.54 -3.40 -0.93
N ASN A 96 2.81 -2.33 -0.16
CA ASN A 96 4.18 -1.95 0.21
C ASN A 96 4.55 -2.51 1.58
N MET A 97 5.82 -2.90 1.72
CA MET A 97 6.46 -3.18 3.00
C MET A 97 7.44 -2.04 3.31
N LEU A 98 7.14 -1.23 4.33
CA LEU A 98 8.05 -0.19 4.80
C LEU A 98 8.85 -0.76 5.97
N ILE A 99 10.12 -1.06 5.73
CA ILE A 99 10.98 -1.71 6.72
C ILE A 99 11.60 -0.63 7.62
N GLY A 100 11.06 -0.48 8.82
CA GLY A 100 11.56 0.51 9.76
C GLY A 100 12.97 0.17 10.31
N PRO A 101 13.81 1.18 10.62
CA PRO A 101 13.51 2.61 10.46
C PRO A 101 13.66 3.07 9.02
N VAL A 102 12.69 3.83 8.50
CA VAL A 102 12.74 4.42 7.16
C VAL A 102 11.98 5.75 7.12
N VAL A 103 12.47 6.68 6.33
CA VAL A 103 11.84 7.99 6.09
C VAL A 103 11.39 8.09 4.63
N ILE A 104 10.11 8.33 4.42
CA ILE A 104 9.54 8.69 3.11
C ILE A 104 9.34 10.20 3.11
N GLY A 105 10.07 10.92 2.29
CA GLY A 105 10.07 12.38 2.26
C GLY A 105 8.76 13.00 1.75
N ASP A 106 8.61 14.31 1.94
CA ASP A 106 7.42 15.06 1.50
C ASP A 106 7.20 14.92 0.00
N GLY A 107 5.95 14.70 -0.39
CA GLY A 107 5.57 14.52 -1.80
C GLY A 107 6.21 13.31 -2.49
N ALA A 108 6.91 12.45 -1.77
CA ALA A 108 7.51 11.25 -2.35
C ALA A 108 6.45 10.18 -2.67
N TYR A 109 6.81 9.33 -3.61
CA TYR A 109 6.00 8.18 -4.04
C TYR A 109 6.75 6.88 -3.79
N THR A 110 6.02 5.81 -3.53
CA THR A 110 6.56 4.45 -3.64
C THR A 110 5.74 3.66 -4.65
N ALA A 111 6.40 2.88 -5.50
CA ALA A 111 5.70 2.04 -6.48
C ALA A 111 4.97 0.89 -5.77
N ALA A 112 3.78 0.51 -6.25
CA ALA A 112 3.04 -0.62 -5.70
C ALA A 112 3.87 -1.91 -5.70
N GLY A 113 3.72 -2.73 -4.66
CA GLY A 113 4.46 -3.97 -4.48
C GLY A 113 5.93 -3.79 -4.13
N SER A 114 6.33 -2.62 -3.60
CA SER A 114 7.72 -2.36 -3.22
C SER A 114 8.02 -2.77 -1.77
N VAL A 115 9.21 -3.31 -1.56
CA VAL A 115 9.85 -3.43 -0.24
C VAL A 115 10.83 -2.26 -0.12
N VAL A 116 10.52 -1.32 0.78
CA VAL A 116 11.29 -0.09 0.97
C VAL A 116 12.17 -0.25 2.21
N THR A 117 13.47 -0.26 2.02
CA THR A 117 14.49 -0.49 3.06
C THR A 117 15.44 0.68 3.25
N GLU A 118 15.32 1.72 2.42
CA GLU A 118 16.15 2.91 2.45
C GLU A 118 15.27 4.15 2.41
N ASP A 119 15.77 5.25 2.94
CA ASP A 119 15.06 6.52 2.93
C ASP A 119 14.76 6.99 1.51
N VAL A 120 13.55 7.51 1.31
CA VAL A 120 13.10 8.04 0.02
C VAL A 120 13.13 9.56 0.08
N PRO A 121 13.98 10.23 -0.68
CA PRO A 121 14.05 11.69 -0.69
C PRO A 121 12.72 12.35 -1.08
N ALA A 122 12.52 13.58 -0.61
CA ALA A 122 11.33 14.36 -0.97
C ALA A 122 11.13 14.44 -2.49
N GLY A 123 9.91 14.22 -2.95
CA GLY A 123 9.55 14.24 -4.37
C GLY A 123 10.08 13.07 -5.22
N ALA A 124 10.85 12.13 -4.63
CA ALA A 124 11.36 10.97 -5.35
C ALA A 124 10.30 9.86 -5.48
N MET A 125 10.53 8.92 -6.38
CA MET A 125 9.78 7.66 -6.47
C MET A 125 10.69 6.47 -6.16
N ALA A 126 10.40 5.75 -5.09
CA ALA A 126 11.06 4.49 -4.77
C ALA A 126 10.41 3.32 -5.54
N VAL A 127 11.25 2.46 -6.14
CA VAL A 127 10.82 1.23 -6.82
C VAL A 127 11.62 0.07 -6.26
N GLY A 128 11.10 -0.56 -5.21
CA GLY A 128 11.73 -1.67 -4.49
C GLY A 128 11.18 -3.04 -4.91
N ARG A 129 11.02 -3.30 -6.21
CA ARG A 129 10.52 -4.57 -6.76
C ARG A 129 11.20 -4.93 -8.06
N ALA A 130 11.18 -6.23 -8.41
CA ALA A 130 11.70 -6.69 -9.67
C ALA A 130 10.97 -6.09 -10.88
N ARG A 131 11.70 -5.86 -11.98
CA ARG A 131 11.07 -5.46 -13.24
C ARG A 131 10.21 -6.59 -13.78
N GLN A 132 8.97 -6.29 -14.16
CA GLN A 132 8.06 -7.25 -14.77
C GLN A 132 8.68 -7.89 -16.03
N ARG A 133 8.53 -9.19 -16.13
CA ARG A 133 8.89 -9.96 -17.32
C ARG A 133 7.70 -10.81 -17.75
N ASN A 134 7.21 -10.58 -18.95
CA ASN A 134 6.18 -11.43 -19.56
C ASN A 134 6.84 -12.62 -20.27
N ILE A 135 6.36 -13.82 -19.97
CA ILE A 135 6.77 -15.03 -20.66
C ILE A 135 5.67 -15.38 -21.67
N LEU A 136 5.91 -15.02 -22.91
CA LEU A 136 4.94 -15.25 -23.98
C LEU A 136 4.65 -16.75 -24.16
N ASP A 137 3.41 -17.05 -24.51
CA ASP A 137 2.90 -18.40 -24.76
C ASP A 137 3.09 -19.39 -23.58
N TRP A 138 3.31 -18.87 -22.36
CA TRP A 138 3.59 -19.73 -21.21
C TRP A 138 2.49 -20.76 -20.98
N VAL A 139 1.21 -20.35 -21.03
CA VAL A 139 0.08 -21.25 -20.80
C VAL A 139 -0.07 -22.27 -21.92
N LEU A 140 0.16 -21.87 -23.18
CA LEU A 140 0.10 -22.78 -24.32
C LEU A 140 1.16 -23.87 -24.24
N ARG A 141 2.38 -23.53 -23.82
CA ARG A 141 3.49 -24.47 -23.70
C ARG A 141 3.47 -25.32 -22.42
N LYS A 142 3.05 -24.74 -21.30
CA LYS A 142 3.15 -25.38 -19.99
C LYS A 142 1.83 -25.96 -19.48
N ARG A 143 0.70 -25.58 -20.07
CA ARG A 143 -0.64 -26.03 -19.70
C ARG A 143 -1.52 -26.33 -20.92
N PRO A 144 -1.03 -27.10 -21.92
CA PRO A 144 -1.81 -27.41 -23.10
C PRO A 144 -3.09 -28.16 -22.75
N GLY A 145 -4.15 -27.99 -23.54
CA GLY A 145 -5.45 -28.63 -23.34
C GLY A 145 -6.35 -28.06 -22.23
N THR A 146 -5.86 -27.10 -21.45
CA THR A 146 -6.68 -26.43 -20.41
C THR A 146 -7.60 -25.39 -21.00
N GLN A 147 -8.64 -25.02 -20.23
CA GLN A 147 -9.53 -23.90 -20.60
C GLN A 147 -8.77 -22.58 -20.77
N SER A 148 -7.73 -22.34 -19.98
CA SER A 148 -6.88 -21.15 -20.10
C SER A 148 -6.09 -21.17 -21.43
N ALA A 149 -5.58 -22.34 -21.86
CA ALA A 149 -4.91 -22.45 -23.15
C ALA A 149 -5.87 -22.22 -24.33
N GLN A 150 -7.08 -22.77 -24.27
CA GLN A 150 -8.12 -22.54 -25.29
C GLN A 150 -8.54 -21.06 -25.33
N ALA A 151 -8.67 -20.39 -24.19
CA ALA A 151 -8.96 -18.96 -24.13
C ALA A 151 -7.84 -18.12 -24.78
N ALA A 152 -6.58 -18.44 -24.46
CA ALA A 152 -5.43 -17.76 -25.06
C ALA A 152 -5.37 -17.93 -26.60
N GLN A 153 -5.66 -19.15 -27.10
CA GLN A 153 -5.71 -19.41 -28.55
C GLN A 153 -6.80 -18.59 -29.25
N ARG A 154 -8.01 -18.51 -28.67
CA ARG A 154 -9.11 -17.70 -29.24
C ARG A 154 -8.74 -16.22 -29.29
N ALA A 155 -8.13 -15.69 -28.22
CA ALA A 155 -7.73 -14.29 -28.17
C ALA A 155 -6.70 -13.95 -29.27
N THR A 156 -5.68 -14.81 -29.44
CA THR A 156 -4.65 -14.61 -30.48
C THR A 156 -5.23 -14.68 -31.91
N GLN A 157 -6.22 -15.53 -32.17
CA GLN A 157 -6.87 -15.64 -33.47
C GLN A 157 -7.75 -14.43 -33.77
N SER A 158 -8.44 -13.85 -32.79
CA SER A 158 -9.26 -12.65 -32.98
C SER A 158 -8.41 -11.42 -33.33
N ASP A 159 -7.23 -11.28 -32.77
CA ASP A 159 -6.32 -10.17 -33.06
C ASP A 159 -5.75 -10.25 -34.48
N GLN A 160 -5.47 -11.46 -35.00
CA GLN A 160 -5.01 -11.66 -36.38
C GLN A 160 -6.10 -11.35 -37.41
N SER A 161 -7.36 -11.71 -37.13
CA SER A 161 -8.48 -11.41 -38.05
C SER A 161 -8.90 -9.95 -38.07
N GLY A 162 -8.53 -9.16 -37.04
CA GLY A 162 -8.79 -7.71 -37.00
C GLY A 162 -7.79 -6.87 -37.80
N HIS A 163 -6.61 -7.38 -38.13
CA HIS A 163 -5.57 -6.67 -38.88
C HIS A 163 -5.63 -6.89 -40.40
N GLU A 164 -6.43 -7.86 -40.88
CA GLU A 164 -6.62 -8.11 -42.34
C GLU A 164 -7.73 -7.28 -42.97
N LYS A 165 -8.36 -6.35 -42.27
CA LYS A 165 -9.49 -5.54 -42.73
C LYS A 165 -9.18 -4.03 -42.80
N ILE A 166 -7.98 -3.64 -43.19
CA ILE A 166 -7.69 -2.23 -43.56
C ILE A 166 -7.03 -2.21 -44.94
#